data_ab0390699c38aaa1a2c73edce82fa6c1
#
_entry.id   ab0390699c38aaa1a2c73edce82fa6c1
#
_cell.length_a   1.000
_cell.length_b   1.000
_cell.length_c   1.000
_cell.angle_alpha   90.00
_cell.angle_beta   90.00
_cell.angle_gamma   90.00
#
_symmetry.space_group_name_H-M   'P 1'
#
loop_
_entity.id
_entity.type
_entity.pdbx_description
1 polymer ?
#
loop_
_entity_poly.entity_id
_entity_poly.type
_entity_poly.pdbx_seq_one_letter_code
_entity_poly.pdbx_strand_id
1 'polypeptide(L)'
;MTPRNSHISNLVQIACAASLLAAPAWAWNPFAKTKTFQEVTLSAAEWQRVELRAGWAADSDKNLLIEISNRLPGPLACHGALVTLQSGDIIQRAFTPYLYIPPAATKQAGVNGVKKGLMKSYTLTCSCWKKEGDAACVDPGKK
;
A
#
# COMPACT_ATOMS: atom_id res chain seq x y z
N MET A 1 -88.18 -40.64 -1.82
CA MET A 1 -87.32 -39.89 -0.89
C MET A 1 -85.89 -40.10 -1.38
N THR A 2 -85.34 -39.12 -1.96
CA THR A 2 -83.95 -39.13 -2.52
C THR A 2 -82.98 -38.58 -1.51
N PRO A 3 -81.92 -39.28 -1.19
CA PRO A 3 -80.86 -38.65 -0.39
C PRO A 3 -79.97 -37.82 -1.30
N ARG A 4 -79.76 -36.65 -0.86
CA ARG A 4 -78.94 -35.62 -1.47
C ARG A 4 -77.50 -35.95 -1.22
N ASN A 5 -76.78 -36.31 -2.31
CA ASN A 5 -75.32 -36.40 -2.29
C ASN A 5 -74.72 -35.01 -2.20
N SER A 6 -74.19 -34.70 -1.07
CA SER A 6 -73.29 -33.55 -0.94
C SER A 6 -71.89 -33.93 -1.34
N HIS A 7 -71.53 -33.51 -2.53
CA HIS A 7 -70.13 -33.54 -2.94
C HIS A 7 -69.33 -32.50 -2.16
N ILE A 8 -68.60 -32.98 -1.19
CA ILE A 8 -67.57 -32.18 -0.55
C ILE A 8 -66.39 -32.19 -1.48
N SER A 9 -66.23 -31.12 -2.26
CA SER A 9 -65.01 -30.86 -2.97
C SER A 9 -63.91 -30.53 -1.96
N ASN A 10 -63.09 -31.51 -1.73
CA ASN A 10 -61.81 -31.27 -1.08
C ASN A 10 -60.91 -30.50 -2.04
N LEU A 11 -60.96 -29.17 -1.92
CA LEU A 11 -59.94 -28.28 -2.42
C LEU A 11 -58.68 -28.48 -1.57
N VAL A 12 -57.81 -29.38 -2.01
CA VAL A 12 -56.45 -29.44 -1.54
C VAL A 12 -55.78 -28.17 -2.02
N GLN A 13 -55.77 -27.16 -1.20
CA GLN A 13 -54.88 -26.04 -1.39
C GLN A 13 -53.47 -26.54 -1.16
N ILE A 14 -52.76 -26.87 -2.23
CA ILE A 14 -51.33 -27.00 -2.20
C ILE A 14 -50.80 -25.60 -2.04
N ALA A 15 -50.58 -25.22 -0.78
CA ALA A 15 -49.75 -24.07 -0.47
C ALA A 15 -48.34 -24.41 -0.92
N CYS A 16 -48.01 -24.06 -2.16
CA CYS A 16 -46.63 -23.93 -2.57
C CYS A 16 -46.03 -22.83 -1.70
N ALA A 17 -45.49 -23.22 -0.56
CA ALA A 17 -44.54 -22.41 0.15
C ALA A 17 -43.31 -22.29 -0.77
N ALA A 18 -43.35 -21.32 -1.68
CA ALA A 18 -42.17 -20.80 -2.31
C ALA A 18 -41.33 -20.22 -1.20
N SER A 19 -40.52 -21.04 -0.58
CA SER A 19 -39.41 -20.61 0.23
C SER A 19 -38.48 -19.87 -0.74
N LEU A 20 -38.79 -18.61 -0.96
CA LEU A 20 -37.84 -17.67 -1.50
C LEU A 20 -36.71 -17.63 -0.47
N LEU A 21 -35.72 -18.49 -0.72
CA LEU A 21 -34.40 -18.31 -0.15
C LEU A 21 -33.93 -16.97 -0.70
N ALA A 22 -34.33 -15.90 -0.02
CA ALA A 22 -33.76 -14.61 -0.22
C ALA A 22 -32.28 -14.76 0.17
N ALA A 23 -31.46 -15.06 -0.83
CA ALA A 23 -30.03 -14.92 -0.66
C ALA A 23 -29.80 -13.52 -0.07
N PRO A 24 -29.09 -13.40 1.06
CA PRO A 24 -28.93 -12.12 1.70
C PRO A 24 -28.36 -11.16 0.65
N ALA A 25 -29.06 -10.05 0.39
CA ALA A 25 -28.72 -9.07 -0.64
C ALA A 25 -27.35 -8.42 -0.43
N TRP A 26 -26.72 -8.65 0.73
CA TRP A 26 -25.37 -8.22 1.04
C TRP A 26 -24.29 -9.14 0.45
N ALA A 27 -24.63 -10.37 0.01
CA ALA A 27 -23.65 -11.33 -0.51
C ALA A 27 -23.14 -10.96 -1.91
N TRP A 28 -23.85 -10.09 -2.63
CA TRP A 28 -23.41 -9.66 -3.96
C TRP A 28 -23.87 -8.23 -4.23
N ASN A 29 -22.97 -7.29 -3.96
CA ASN A 29 -23.13 -5.90 -4.33
C ASN A 29 -22.23 -5.59 -5.53
N PRO A 30 -22.75 -5.58 -6.78
CA PRO A 30 -21.95 -5.28 -7.96
C PRO A 30 -21.44 -3.83 -7.98
N PHE A 31 -21.95 -2.99 -7.09
CA PHE A 31 -21.53 -1.60 -6.94
C PHE A 31 -20.62 -1.36 -5.72
N ALA A 32 -20.25 -2.43 -4.99
CA ALA A 32 -19.25 -2.31 -3.95
C ALA A 32 -17.93 -1.91 -4.62
N LYS A 33 -17.54 -0.65 -4.46
CA LYS A 33 -16.24 -0.15 -4.92
C LYS A 33 -15.16 -0.94 -4.18
N THR A 34 -14.38 -1.70 -4.92
CA THR A 34 -13.15 -2.28 -4.39
C THR A 34 -12.25 -1.10 -4.00
N LYS A 35 -11.93 -0.98 -2.72
CA LYS A 35 -10.99 0.06 -2.28
C LYS A 35 -9.67 -0.14 -3.01
N THR A 36 -9.26 0.83 -3.77
CA THR A 36 -8.02 0.81 -4.52
C THR A 36 -6.86 1.24 -3.64
N PHE A 37 -5.69 0.66 -3.89
CA PHE A 37 -4.46 1.12 -3.27
C PHE A 37 -3.88 2.24 -4.14
N GLN A 38 -3.45 3.31 -3.48
CA GLN A 38 -2.79 4.43 -4.14
C GLN A 38 -1.40 4.61 -3.55
N GLU A 39 -0.44 4.83 -4.42
CA GLU A 39 0.90 5.22 -4.01
C GLU A 39 0.89 6.72 -3.68
N VAL A 40 1.31 7.06 -2.47
CA VAL A 40 1.31 8.43 -1.96
C VAL A 40 2.66 8.77 -1.32
N THR A 41 3.06 10.02 -1.42
CA THR A 41 4.25 10.52 -0.73
C THR A 41 4.08 10.44 0.79
N LEU A 42 5.18 10.22 1.50
CA LEU A 42 5.17 10.11 2.95
C LEU A 42 4.84 11.46 3.59
N SER A 43 3.99 11.41 4.63
CA SER A 43 3.75 12.53 5.53
C SER A 43 4.94 12.73 6.49
N ALA A 44 4.99 13.89 7.16
CA ALA A 44 6.02 14.17 8.16
C ALA A 44 6.04 13.11 9.29
N ALA A 45 4.87 12.65 9.75
CA ALA A 45 4.77 11.61 10.78
C ALA A 45 5.29 10.25 10.29
N GLU A 46 5.08 9.92 9.02
CA GLU A 46 5.60 8.69 8.42
C GLU A 46 7.11 8.74 8.25
N TRP A 47 7.66 9.89 7.86
CA TRP A 47 9.11 10.08 7.80
C TRP A 47 9.81 9.85 9.14
N GLN A 48 9.18 10.14 10.27
CA GLN A 48 9.73 9.84 11.60
C GLN A 48 9.89 8.33 11.86
N ARG A 49 9.22 7.49 11.09
CA ARG A 49 9.32 6.03 11.15
C ARG A 49 10.26 5.43 10.11
N VAL A 50 10.94 6.27 9.36
CA VAL A 50 11.99 5.87 8.41
C VAL A 50 13.32 6.33 8.96
N GLU A 51 14.17 5.38 9.33
CA GLU A 51 15.51 5.70 9.81
C GLU A 51 16.47 5.78 8.62
N LEU A 52 17.24 6.86 8.58
CA LEU A 52 18.22 7.11 7.54
C LEU A 52 19.61 7.21 8.14
N ARG A 53 20.58 6.53 7.54
CA ARG A 53 22.00 6.64 7.86
C ARG A 53 22.78 6.83 6.58
N ALA A 54 23.70 7.79 6.58
CA ALA A 54 24.58 8.03 5.45
C ALA A 54 26.01 7.67 5.79
N GLY A 55 26.72 7.08 4.86
CA GLY A 55 28.13 6.73 4.96
C GLY A 55 28.76 6.64 3.58
N TRP A 56 30.02 6.28 3.52
CA TRP A 56 30.72 6.04 2.26
C TRP A 56 31.14 4.59 2.17
N ALA A 57 31.17 4.08 0.95
CA ALA A 57 31.68 2.74 0.69
C ALA A 57 33.14 2.64 1.18
N ALA A 58 33.51 1.48 1.72
CA ALA A 58 34.85 1.27 2.29
C ALA A 58 35.99 1.44 1.27
N ASP A 59 35.69 1.20 -0.01
CA ASP A 59 36.62 1.24 -1.14
C ASP A 59 36.54 2.54 -1.97
N SER A 60 35.65 3.47 -1.59
CA SER A 60 35.43 4.70 -2.35
C SER A 60 34.98 5.87 -1.48
N ASP A 61 35.76 6.95 -1.53
CA ASP A 61 35.43 8.23 -0.92
C ASP A 61 34.42 9.06 -1.75
N LYS A 62 33.97 8.55 -2.89
CA LYS A 62 33.05 9.21 -3.83
C LYS A 62 31.72 8.48 -4.00
N ASN A 63 31.52 7.39 -3.29
CA ASN A 63 30.29 6.61 -3.34
C ASN A 63 29.56 6.71 -2.01
N LEU A 64 28.58 7.62 -1.96
CA LEU A 64 27.71 7.78 -0.82
C LEU A 64 26.74 6.60 -0.75
N LEU A 65 26.66 5.97 0.41
CA LEU A 65 25.68 4.94 0.72
C LEU A 65 24.67 5.50 1.71
N ILE A 66 23.41 5.38 1.37
CA ILE A 66 22.29 5.75 2.24
C ILE A 66 21.57 4.47 2.67
N GLU A 67 21.65 4.16 3.94
CA GLU A 67 20.92 3.06 4.54
C GLU A 67 19.54 3.55 4.96
N ILE A 68 18.51 2.82 4.58
CA ILE A 68 17.11 3.16 4.78
C ILE A 68 16.44 2.02 5.52
N SER A 69 16.02 2.26 6.76
CA SER A 69 15.30 1.27 7.58
C SER A 69 13.82 1.65 7.63
N ASN A 70 12.97 0.76 7.14
CA ASN A 70 11.53 0.97 7.07
C ASN A 70 10.84 0.43 8.32
N ARG A 71 10.30 1.32 9.16
CA ARG A 71 9.49 0.97 10.34
C ARG A 71 8.00 1.26 10.15
N LEU A 72 7.58 1.49 8.91
CA LEU A 72 6.16 1.60 8.56
C LEU A 72 5.51 0.22 8.52
N PRO A 73 4.18 0.14 8.69
CA PRO A 73 3.44 -1.13 8.61
C PRO A 73 3.33 -1.67 7.17
N GLY A 74 3.60 -0.84 6.17
CA GLY A 74 3.60 -1.19 4.75
C GLY A 74 4.97 -1.01 4.11
N PRO A 75 5.16 -1.53 2.88
CA PRO A 75 6.39 -1.36 2.14
C PRO A 75 6.61 0.10 1.74
N LEU A 76 7.88 0.45 1.58
CA LEU A 76 8.35 1.76 1.15
C LEU A 76 8.92 1.64 -0.27
N ALA A 77 8.57 2.58 -1.13
CA ALA A 77 9.16 2.73 -2.45
C ALA A 77 9.99 4.02 -2.50
N CYS A 78 11.29 3.92 -2.67
CA CYS A 78 12.17 5.08 -2.83
C CYS A 78 12.58 5.23 -4.30
N HIS A 79 12.27 6.39 -4.86
CA HIS A 79 12.42 6.67 -6.29
C HIS A 79 13.71 7.39 -6.62
N GLY A 80 14.32 8.05 -5.64
CA GLY A 80 15.58 8.77 -5.86
C GLY A 80 16.09 9.49 -4.65
N ALA A 81 17.27 10.05 -4.81
CA ALA A 81 17.95 10.88 -3.83
C ALA A 81 18.39 12.20 -4.47
N LEU A 82 18.37 13.25 -3.67
CA LEU A 82 18.89 14.56 -4.01
C LEU A 82 19.92 14.92 -2.94
N VAL A 83 21.15 15.13 -3.36
CA VAL A 83 22.28 15.45 -2.48
C VAL A 83 22.74 16.86 -2.76
N THR A 84 22.78 17.69 -1.74
CA THR A 84 23.30 19.07 -1.81
C THR A 84 24.72 19.08 -1.28
N LEU A 85 25.64 19.61 -2.06
CA LEU A 85 27.04 19.76 -1.70
C LEU A 85 27.28 21.07 -0.95
N GLN A 86 28.43 21.18 -0.28
CA GLN A 86 28.87 22.40 0.40
C GLN A 86 29.01 23.60 -0.55
N SER A 87 29.32 23.35 -1.82
CA SER A 87 29.38 24.36 -2.89
C SER A 87 28.00 24.91 -3.28
N GLY A 88 26.90 24.25 -2.88
CA GLY A 88 25.55 24.54 -3.31
C GLY A 88 25.10 23.73 -4.54
N ASP A 89 26.01 22.97 -5.15
CA ASP A 89 25.68 22.08 -6.25
C ASP A 89 24.77 20.95 -5.79
N ILE A 90 23.91 20.48 -6.70
CA ILE A 90 22.95 19.43 -6.44
C ILE A 90 23.23 18.22 -7.32
N ILE A 91 23.37 17.06 -6.70
CA ILE A 91 23.45 15.77 -7.38
C ILE A 91 22.11 15.07 -7.21
N GLN A 92 21.44 14.81 -8.32
CA GLN A 92 20.20 14.06 -8.36
C GLN A 92 20.44 12.64 -8.87
N ARG A 93 19.94 11.66 -8.16
CA ARG A 93 20.00 10.24 -8.54
C ARG A 93 18.62 9.63 -8.53
N ALA A 94 18.16 9.17 -9.69
CA ALA A 94 16.97 8.35 -9.79
C ALA A 94 17.32 6.89 -9.51
N PHE A 95 16.46 6.18 -8.79
CA PHE A 95 16.55 4.74 -8.60
C PHE A 95 15.65 4.06 -9.64
N THR A 96 16.25 3.31 -10.55
CA THR A 96 15.54 2.64 -11.64
C THR A 96 15.96 1.17 -11.69
N PRO A 97 15.09 0.22 -11.37
CA PRO A 97 13.77 0.43 -10.78
C PRO A 97 13.84 1.07 -9.38
N TYR A 98 12.72 1.56 -8.87
CA TYR A 98 12.67 2.14 -7.53
C TYR A 98 13.12 1.12 -6.47
N LEU A 99 13.67 1.60 -5.38
CA LEU A 99 14.12 0.76 -4.27
C LEU A 99 12.92 0.37 -3.42
N TYR A 100 12.53 -0.90 -3.48
CA TYR A 100 11.45 -1.46 -2.67
C TYR A 100 11.98 -1.96 -1.33
N ILE A 101 11.44 -1.46 -0.22
CA ILE A 101 11.85 -1.81 1.13
C ILE A 101 10.66 -2.37 1.90
N PRO A 102 10.60 -3.68 2.16
CA PRO A 102 9.55 -4.29 2.96
C PRO A 102 9.44 -3.69 4.36
N PRO A 103 8.29 -3.87 5.07
CA PRO A 103 8.18 -3.53 6.47
C PRO A 103 9.27 -4.20 7.31
N ALA A 104 9.82 -3.48 8.29
CA ALA A 104 10.89 -3.90 9.19
C ALA A 104 12.22 -4.30 8.49
N ALA A 105 12.38 -3.98 7.21
CA ALA A 105 13.60 -4.23 6.46
C ALA A 105 14.48 -2.99 6.35
N THR A 106 15.76 -3.23 6.10
CA THR A 106 16.77 -2.21 5.84
C THR A 106 17.40 -2.48 4.48
N LYS A 107 17.52 -1.46 3.64
CA LYS A 107 18.23 -1.52 2.36
C LYS A 107 19.13 -0.32 2.17
N GLN A 108 20.09 -0.46 1.28
CA GLN A 108 21.04 0.60 0.94
C GLN A 108 20.83 1.09 -0.49
N ALA A 109 20.94 2.40 -0.66
CA ALA A 109 20.98 3.07 -1.95
C ALA A 109 22.34 3.75 -2.13
N GLY A 110 22.94 3.63 -3.32
CA GLY A 110 24.21 4.26 -3.68
C GLY A 110 24.00 5.54 -4.48
N VAL A 111 24.72 6.60 -4.14
CA VAL A 111 24.80 7.83 -4.93
C VAL A 111 26.27 8.10 -5.27
N ASN A 112 26.63 7.85 -6.51
CA ASN A 112 28.00 8.06 -7.01
C ASN A 112 28.28 9.55 -7.21
N GLY A 113 29.56 9.91 -7.08
CA GLY A 113 30.02 11.28 -7.32
C GLY A 113 29.93 12.22 -6.13
N VAL A 114 29.50 11.72 -4.97
CA VAL A 114 29.44 12.49 -3.72
C VAL A 114 30.71 12.24 -2.93
N LYS A 115 31.67 13.16 -3.00
CA LYS A 115 32.93 13.05 -2.27
C LYS A 115 32.71 13.24 -0.77
N LYS A 116 33.34 12.36 0.02
CA LYS A 116 33.34 12.43 1.47
C LYS A 116 33.82 13.82 1.96
N GLY A 117 33.06 14.42 2.88
CA GLY A 117 33.33 15.75 3.41
C GLY A 117 32.76 16.91 2.60
N LEU A 118 32.27 16.69 1.38
CA LEU A 118 31.66 17.74 0.56
C LEU A 118 30.12 17.73 0.59
N MET A 119 29.49 16.74 1.22
CA MET A 119 28.04 16.67 1.36
C MET A 119 27.58 17.64 2.45
N LYS A 120 26.60 18.47 2.13
CA LYS A 120 25.91 19.35 3.07
C LYS A 120 24.65 18.68 3.64
N SER A 121 23.81 18.16 2.76
CA SER A 121 22.55 17.48 3.12
C SER A 121 22.12 16.52 2.02
N TYR A 122 21.17 15.66 2.35
CA TYR A 122 20.50 14.81 1.37
C TYR A 122 19.04 14.65 1.70
N THR A 123 18.23 14.41 0.69
CA THR A 123 16.83 14.07 0.81
C THR A 123 16.49 12.87 -0.08
N LEU A 124 15.53 12.08 0.33
CA LEU A 124 15.00 10.96 -0.45
C LEU A 124 13.59 11.28 -0.89
N THR A 125 13.24 10.81 -2.09
CA THR A 125 11.87 10.81 -2.57
C THR A 125 11.34 9.39 -2.41
N CYS A 126 10.50 9.20 -1.40
CA CYS A 126 9.89 7.91 -1.11
C CYS A 126 8.38 8.05 -0.97
N SER A 127 7.68 6.96 -1.23
CA SER A 127 6.24 6.81 -1.17
C SER A 127 5.86 5.50 -0.49
N CYS A 128 4.62 5.39 -0.08
CA CYS A 128 4.02 4.14 0.38
C CYS A 128 2.64 3.96 -0.24
N TRP A 129 2.06 2.78 -0.09
CA TRP A 129 0.71 2.50 -0.56
C TRP A 129 -0.29 2.69 0.57
N LYS A 130 -1.37 3.42 0.28
CA LYS A 130 -2.50 3.61 1.18
C LYS A 130 -3.76 3.10 0.50
N LYS A 131 -4.63 2.49 1.29
CA LYS A 131 -5.97 2.14 0.85
C LYS A 131 -6.83 3.40 0.83
N GLU A 132 -7.68 3.53 -0.17
CA GLU A 132 -8.58 4.69 -0.28
C GLU A 132 -9.35 4.93 1.03
N GLY A 133 -9.22 6.13 1.59
CA GLY A 133 -9.81 6.54 2.86
C GLY A 133 -9.01 6.16 4.12
N ASP A 134 -7.90 5.46 4.00
CA ASP A 134 -7.04 5.10 5.12
C ASP A 134 -5.84 6.06 5.22
N ALA A 135 -5.43 6.40 6.43
CA ALA A 135 -4.27 7.27 6.68
C ALA A 135 -2.94 6.51 6.77
N ALA A 136 -2.98 5.21 7.03
CA ALA A 136 -1.79 4.40 7.27
C ALA A 136 -1.24 3.79 5.98
N CYS A 137 0.10 3.69 5.90
CA CYS A 137 0.76 2.86 4.89
C CYS A 137 0.43 1.39 5.13
N VAL A 138 0.09 0.68 4.07
CA VAL A 138 -0.31 -0.73 4.11
C VAL A 138 0.41 -1.53 3.04
N ASP A 139 0.48 -2.83 3.21
CA ASP A 139 1.01 -3.75 2.21
C ASP A 139 -0.10 -4.14 1.23
N PRO A 140 -0.06 -3.68 -0.04
CA PRO A 140 -1.07 -4.02 -1.03
C PRO A 140 -1.08 -5.51 -1.40
N GLY A 141 -0.01 -6.25 -1.10
CA GLY A 141 0.10 -7.69 -1.33
C GLY A 141 -0.46 -8.56 -0.19
N LYS A 142 -0.73 -7.99 0.98
CA LYS A 142 -1.41 -8.71 2.07
C LYS A 142 -2.92 -8.65 1.89
N LYS A 143 -3.48 -9.80 1.64
CA LYS A 143 -4.95 -10.02 1.67
C LYS A 143 -5.42 -10.30 3.09
#